data_1c149e88d2cb9fa4bb46d49d7752415a
#
_entry.id   1c149e88d2cb9fa4bb46d49d7752415a
#
_cell.length_a   1.000
_cell.length_b   1.000
_cell.length_c   1.000
_cell.angle_alpha   90.00
_cell.angle_beta   90.00
_cell.angle_gamma   90.00
#
_symmetry.space_group_name_H-M   'P 1'
#
loop_
_entity.id
_entity.type
_entity.pdbx_description
1 polymer ?
#
loop_
_entity_poly.entity_id
_entity_poly.type
_entity_poly.pdbx_seq_one_letter_code
_entity_poly.pdbx_strand_id
1 'polypeptide(L)'
;MMNEERISEIYAADPERGFRMIVEKFRSPMYWHIRRMVISHEDAEDVLQETFIRIFRAMDDFRQESSLTTWVYRIATNECIRFLNRRKEQAISTEEVQEELMNKLMASEYVDYDNAMEVKFQQAI
;
A
#
# COMPACT_ATOMS: atom_id res chain seq x y z
N MET A 1 -17.61 10.36 -9.77
CA MET A 1 -16.48 9.55 -9.27
C MET A 1 -15.23 10.42 -9.19
N MET A 2 -14.54 10.38 -8.06
CA MET A 2 -13.32 11.15 -7.89
C MET A 2 -12.16 10.53 -8.63
N ASN A 3 -11.51 11.27 -9.49
CA ASN A 3 -10.28 10.82 -10.11
C ASN A 3 -9.06 11.29 -9.29
N GLU A 4 -7.89 10.77 -9.63
CA GLU A 4 -6.68 11.04 -8.89
C GLU A 4 -6.23 12.49 -8.98
N GLU A 5 -6.44 13.13 -10.13
CA GLU A 5 -6.10 14.54 -10.31
C GLU A 5 -6.88 15.42 -9.36
N ARG A 6 -8.17 15.12 -9.20
CA ARG A 6 -9.03 15.87 -8.31
C ARG A 6 -8.61 15.72 -6.85
N ILE A 7 -8.20 14.52 -6.46
CA ILE A 7 -7.67 14.28 -5.10
C ILE A 7 -6.42 15.12 -4.87
N SER A 8 -5.52 15.17 -5.84
CA SER A 8 -4.30 15.97 -5.74
C SER A 8 -4.61 17.46 -5.64
N GLU A 9 -5.57 17.96 -6.40
CA GLU A 9 -6.00 19.35 -6.34
C GLU A 9 -6.60 19.67 -4.97
N ILE A 10 -7.44 18.79 -4.43
CA ILE A 10 -8.05 18.99 -3.11
C ILE A 10 -6.98 18.96 -2.04
N TYR A 11 -6.00 18.04 -2.14
CA TYR A 11 -4.90 17.98 -1.19
C TYR A 11 -4.10 19.28 -1.18
N ALA A 12 -3.84 19.86 -2.35
CA ALA A 12 -3.09 21.11 -2.44
C ALA A 12 -3.81 22.27 -1.74
N ALA A 13 -5.14 22.30 -1.81
CA ALA A 13 -5.94 23.34 -1.18
C ALA A 13 -6.24 23.05 0.29
N ASP A 14 -6.47 21.79 0.62
CA ASP A 14 -6.83 21.33 1.96
C ASP A 14 -6.24 19.92 2.18
N PRO A 15 -5.03 19.83 2.75
CA PRO A 15 -4.35 18.55 2.92
C PRO A 15 -5.14 17.53 3.73
N GLU A 16 -5.82 17.96 4.77
CA GLU A 16 -6.60 17.06 5.61
C GLU A 16 -7.76 16.44 4.83
N ARG A 17 -8.47 17.25 4.05
CA ARG A 17 -9.57 16.77 3.24
C ARG A 17 -9.06 15.84 2.14
N GLY A 18 -7.98 16.20 1.48
CA GLY A 18 -7.36 15.38 0.44
C GLY A 18 -6.94 14.02 0.97
N PHE A 19 -6.32 14.00 2.15
CA PHE A 19 -5.92 12.76 2.79
C PHE A 19 -7.14 11.89 3.14
N ARG A 20 -8.19 12.51 3.66
CA ARG A 20 -9.43 11.79 4.00
C ARG A 20 -10.03 11.11 2.78
N MET A 21 -9.97 11.76 1.62
CA MET A 21 -10.43 11.19 0.37
C MET A 21 -9.59 9.99 -0.06
N ILE A 22 -8.27 10.05 0.18
CA ILE A 22 -7.39 8.91 -0.08
C ILE A 22 -7.78 7.73 0.80
N VAL A 23 -8.01 7.97 2.07
CA VAL A 23 -8.44 6.90 2.99
C VAL A 23 -9.74 6.27 2.53
N GLU A 24 -10.73 7.07 2.19
CA GLU A 24 -12.02 6.56 1.72
C GLU A 24 -11.90 5.74 0.44
N LYS A 25 -11.08 6.20 -0.49
CA LYS A 25 -10.91 5.51 -1.77
C LYS A 25 -10.14 4.20 -1.63
N PHE A 26 -9.09 4.19 -0.84
CA PHE A 26 -8.12 3.09 -0.84
C PHE A 26 -8.24 2.13 0.34
N ARG A 27 -8.99 2.47 1.37
CA ARG A 27 -9.03 1.68 2.60
C ARG A 27 -9.34 0.21 2.36
N SER A 28 -10.45 -0.09 1.71
CA SER A 28 -10.90 -1.46 1.50
C SER A 28 -10.00 -2.23 0.54
N PRO A 29 -9.72 -1.73 -0.68
CA PRO A 29 -8.84 -2.47 -1.58
C PRO A 29 -7.42 -2.64 -1.02
N MET A 30 -6.93 -1.64 -0.31
CA MET A 30 -5.60 -1.72 0.29
C MET A 30 -5.56 -2.74 1.43
N TYR A 31 -6.62 -2.81 2.23
CA TYR A 31 -6.74 -3.83 3.26
C TYR A 31 -6.58 -5.23 2.67
N TRP A 32 -7.29 -5.53 1.59
CA TRP A 32 -7.23 -6.85 0.98
C TRP A 32 -5.90 -7.12 0.31
N HIS A 33 -5.27 -6.10 -0.23
CA HIS A 33 -3.91 -6.21 -0.76
C HIS A 33 -2.93 -6.61 0.36
N ILE A 34 -2.99 -5.93 1.49
CA ILE A 34 -2.16 -6.22 2.66
C ILE A 34 -2.50 -7.60 3.23
N ARG A 35 -3.78 -7.93 3.29
CA ARG A 35 -4.26 -9.20 3.87
C ARG A 35 -3.73 -10.42 3.13
N ARG A 36 -3.40 -10.29 1.86
CA ARG A 36 -2.78 -11.36 1.09
C ARG A 36 -1.33 -11.60 1.46
N MET A 37 -0.69 -10.61 2.06
CA MET A 37 0.74 -10.68 2.42
C MET A 37 0.95 -10.99 3.89
N VAL A 38 -0.01 -10.66 4.75
CA VAL A 38 0.06 -10.94 6.18
C VAL A 38 -1.06 -11.90 6.57
N ILE A 39 -0.83 -12.68 7.65
CA ILE A 39 -1.69 -13.82 7.95
C ILE A 39 -2.96 -13.42 8.69
N SER A 40 -2.88 -12.49 9.65
CA SER A 40 -4.02 -12.19 10.50
C SER A 40 -4.67 -10.86 10.17
N HIS A 41 -5.95 -10.75 10.54
CA HIS A 41 -6.70 -9.51 10.44
C HIS A 41 -6.04 -8.40 11.28
N GLU A 42 -5.61 -8.71 12.49
CA GLU A 42 -4.97 -7.74 13.38
C GLU A 42 -3.71 -7.16 12.77
N ASP A 43 -2.87 -8.01 12.21
CA ASP A 43 -1.65 -7.59 11.55
C ASP A 43 -1.96 -6.74 10.32
N ALA A 44 -2.98 -7.11 9.55
CA ALA A 44 -3.39 -6.34 8.38
C ALA A 44 -3.87 -4.95 8.78
N GLU A 45 -4.64 -4.83 9.85
CA GLU A 45 -5.10 -3.54 10.35
C GLU A 45 -3.93 -2.67 10.81
N ASP A 46 -2.96 -3.25 11.49
CA ASP A 46 -1.77 -2.52 11.94
C ASP A 46 -0.95 -2.01 10.75
N VAL A 47 -0.73 -2.86 9.76
CA VAL A 47 0.01 -2.48 8.55
C VAL A 47 -0.76 -1.42 7.76
N LEU A 48 -2.07 -1.55 7.68
CA LEU A 48 -2.92 -0.57 7.00
C LEU A 48 -2.80 0.81 7.66
N GLN A 49 -2.86 0.86 8.96
CA GLN A 49 -2.73 2.11 9.71
C GLN A 49 -1.37 2.76 9.47
N GLU A 50 -0.28 1.99 9.56
CA GLU A 50 1.07 2.48 9.29
C GLU A 50 1.21 2.97 7.84
N THR A 51 0.58 2.26 6.91
CA THR A 51 0.58 2.65 5.51
C THR A 51 -0.04 4.04 5.32
N PHE A 52 -1.19 4.28 5.92
CA PHE A 52 -1.84 5.58 5.80
C PHE A 52 -1.05 6.69 6.48
N ILE A 53 -0.40 6.41 7.60
CA ILE A 53 0.49 7.38 8.25
C ILE A 53 1.63 7.77 7.30
N ARG A 54 2.24 6.81 6.64
CA ARG A 54 3.32 7.08 5.68
C ARG A 54 2.83 7.81 4.45
N ILE A 55 1.65 7.47 3.96
CA ILE A 55 1.04 8.20 2.84
C ILE A 55 0.86 9.67 3.21
N PHE A 56 0.31 9.93 4.38
CA PHE A 56 0.10 11.31 4.83
C PHE A 56 1.41 12.08 4.89
N ARG A 57 2.45 11.47 5.47
CA ARG A 57 3.76 12.11 5.60
C ARG A 57 4.45 12.34 4.26
N ALA A 58 4.20 11.47 3.29
CA ALA A 58 4.87 11.51 2.00
C ALA A 58 4.09 12.24 0.91
N MET A 59 2.87 12.70 1.20
CA MET A 59 2.03 13.34 0.17
C MET A 59 2.69 14.57 -0.47
N ASP A 60 3.41 15.34 0.31
CA ASP A 60 4.09 16.53 -0.21
C ASP A 60 5.19 16.18 -1.22
N ASP A 61 5.70 14.95 -1.16
CA ASP A 61 6.75 14.47 -2.04
C ASP A 61 6.20 13.75 -3.29
N PHE A 62 4.89 13.57 -3.37
CA PHE A 62 4.30 12.92 -4.54
C PHE A 62 4.41 13.83 -5.76
N ARG A 63 5.14 13.39 -6.78
CA ARG A 63 5.45 14.18 -7.97
C ARG A 63 4.63 13.79 -9.19
N GLN A 64 3.65 12.92 -9.04
CA GLN A 64 2.84 12.42 -10.15
C GLN A 64 3.66 11.72 -11.25
N GLU A 65 4.81 11.18 -10.88
CA GLU A 65 5.63 10.36 -11.78
C GLU A 65 5.00 9.01 -12.06
N SER A 66 4.08 8.60 -11.18
CA SER A 66 3.24 7.42 -11.36
C SER A 66 1.82 7.82 -10.99
N SER A 67 0.86 6.93 -11.25
CA SER A 67 -0.50 7.17 -10.77
C SER A 67 -0.53 7.16 -9.25
N LEU A 68 -1.50 7.85 -8.68
CA LEU A 68 -1.69 7.84 -7.23
C LEU A 68 -1.92 6.41 -6.73
N THR A 69 -2.70 5.62 -7.47
CA THR A 69 -2.95 4.22 -7.14
C THR A 69 -1.64 3.45 -7.02
N THR A 70 -0.79 3.53 -8.03
CA THR A 70 0.51 2.84 -8.01
C THR A 70 1.36 3.30 -6.84
N TRP A 71 1.38 4.59 -6.59
CA TRP A 71 2.18 5.18 -5.53
C TRP A 71 1.75 4.71 -4.13
N VAL A 72 0.44 4.75 -3.84
CA VAL A 72 -0.05 4.33 -2.51
C VAL A 72 0.17 2.83 -2.28
N TYR A 73 0.02 2.02 -3.31
CA TYR A 73 0.24 0.58 -3.18
C TYR A 73 1.72 0.21 -3.04
N ARG A 74 2.62 0.99 -3.62
CA ARG A 74 4.06 0.81 -3.36
C ARG A 74 4.37 1.03 -1.89
N ILE A 75 3.76 2.05 -1.30
CA ILE A 75 3.94 2.31 0.12
C ILE A 75 3.38 1.14 0.93
N ALA A 76 2.19 0.64 0.59
CA ALA A 76 1.58 -0.49 1.28
C ALA A 76 2.44 -1.76 1.17
N THR A 77 2.96 -2.06 -0.01
CA THR A 77 3.82 -3.22 -0.22
C THR A 77 5.09 -3.10 0.60
N ASN A 78 5.72 -1.92 0.60
CA ASN A 78 6.92 -1.69 1.39
C ASN A 78 6.65 -1.84 2.90
N GLU A 79 5.49 -1.40 3.37
CA GLU A 79 5.13 -1.59 4.77
C GLU A 79 4.92 -3.06 5.12
N CYS A 80 4.32 -3.84 4.22
CA CYS A 80 4.20 -5.28 4.40
C CYS A 80 5.56 -5.94 4.51
N ILE A 81 6.50 -5.56 3.64
CA ILE A 81 7.85 -6.11 3.65
C ILE A 81 8.55 -5.78 4.98
N ARG A 82 8.43 -4.54 5.44
CA ARG A 82 9.00 -4.14 6.73
C ARG A 82 8.40 -4.92 7.89
N PHE A 83 7.09 -5.10 7.86
CA PHE A 83 6.39 -5.87 8.89
C PHE A 83 6.89 -7.32 8.93
N LEU A 84 6.98 -7.95 7.77
CA LEU A 84 7.42 -9.34 7.67
C LEU A 84 8.88 -9.48 8.09
N ASN A 85 9.73 -8.51 7.77
CA ASN A 85 11.12 -8.52 8.21
C ASN A 85 11.24 -8.39 9.73
N ARG A 86 10.45 -7.54 10.35
CA ARG A 86 10.44 -7.42 11.81
C ARG A 86 10.00 -8.72 12.48
N ARG A 87 8.97 -9.36 11.93
CA ARG A 87 8.49 -10.66 12.41
C ARG A 87 9.58 -11.73 12.31
N LYS A 88 10.34 -11.71 11.23
CA LYS A 88 11.44 -12.66 11.04
C LYS A 88 12.58 -12.45 12.02
N GLU A 89 12.90 -11.23 12.32
CA GLU A 89 13.92 -10.92 13.33
C GLU A 89 13.53 -11.42 14.71
N GLN A 90 12.23 -11.42 14.99
CA GLN A 90 11.70 -11.92 16.24
C GLN A 90 11.58 -13.44 16.26
N ALA A 91 11.40 -14.07 15.10
CA ALA A 91 11.31 -15.50 14.94
C ALA A 91 12.65 -16.04 14.46
N ILE A 92 13.00 -17.27 14.85
CA ILE A 92 14.20 -17.91 14.34
C ILE A 92 13.91 -18.36 12.91
N SER A 93 14.21 -17.50 11.94
CA SER A 93 14.06 -17.79 10.52
C SER A 93 15.42 -17.83 9.87
N THR A 94 15.61 -18.72 8.91
CA THR A 94 16.84 -18.77 8.12
C THR A 94 16.84 -17.64 7.09
N GLU A 95 18.03 -17.17 6.71
CA GLU A 95 18.18 -16.19 5.64
C GLU A 95 17.54 -16.66 4.34
N GLU A 96 17.62 -17.96 4.10
CA GLU A 96 17.06 -18.58 2.91
C GLU A 96 15.54 -18.39 2.82
N VAL A 97 14.84 -18.60 3.92
CA VAL A 97 13.39 -18.39 3.99
C VAL A 97 13.07 -16.91 3.80
N GLN A 98 13.88 -16.04 4.37
CA GLN A 98 13.71 -14.61 4.26
C GLN A 98 13.84 -14.15 2.80
N GLU A 99 14.88 -14.59 2.13
CA GLU A 99 15.14 -14.26 0.74
C GLU A 99 14.01 -14.76 -0.16
N GLU A 100 13.58 -16.00 0.06
CA GLU A 100 12.50 -16.58 -0.71
C GLU A 100 11.19 -15.80 -0.55
N LEU A 101 10.85 -15.44 0.69
CA LEU A 101 9.64 -14.68 0.97
C LEU A 101 9.70 -13.29 0.32
N MET A 102 10.83 -12.61 0.43
CA MET A 102 11.02 -11.30 -0.17
C MET A 102 10.91 -11.37 -1.68
N ASN A 103 11.54 -12.35 -2.31
CA ASN A 103 11.46 -12.53 -3.75
C ASN A 103 10.03 -12.81 -4.20
N LYS A 104 9.32 -13.62 -3.45
CA LYS A 104 7.93 -13.95 -3.75
C LYS A 104 7.03 -12.71 -3.68
N LEU A 105 7.19 -11.89 -2.65
CA LEU A 105 6.41 -10.67 -2.51
C LEU A 105 6.72 -9.66 -3.61
N MET A 106 7.99 -9.46 -3.89
CA MET A 106 8.40 -8.49 -4.91
C MET A 106 8.04 -8.95 -6.31
N ALA A 107 8.24 -10.23 -6.63
CA ALA A 107 8.00 -10.72 -7.98
C ALA A 107 6.53 -10.89 -8.29
N SER A 108 5.73 -11.48 -7.37
CA SER A 108 4.34 -11.79 -7.68
C SER A 108 3.38 -10.64 -7.40
N GLU A 109 3.61 -9.89 -6.32
CA GLU A 109 2.69 -8.82 -5.96
C GLU A 109 3.06 -7.48 -6.58
N TYR A 110 4.35 -7.18 -6.65
CA TYR A 110 4.79 -5.89 -7.16
C TYR A 110 4.65 -5.79 -8.68
N VAL A 111 5.03 -6.85 -9.40
CA VAL A 111 4.97 -6.86 -10.87
C VAL A 111 3.53 -6.90 -11.35
N ASP A 112 2.71 -7.77 -10.78
CA ASP A 112 1.29 -7.87 -11.13
C ASP A 112 0.50 -6.64 -10.73
N TYR A 113 1.01 -5.91 -9.76
CA TYR A 113 0.36 -4.76 -9.19
C TYR A 113 0.06 -3.67 -10.23
N ASP A 114 1.05 -3.30 -11.03
CA ASP A 114 0.90 -2.20 -11.97
C ASP A 114 -0.15 -2.48 -13.06
N ASN A 115 -0.40 -3.75 -13.37
CA ASN A 115 -1.35 -4.13 -14.40
C ASN A 115 -2.64 -4.73 -13.84
N ALA A 116 -2.51 -5.79 -13.05
CA ALA A 116 -3.67 -6.57 -12.61
C ALA A 116 -4.45 -5.87 -11.51
N MET A 117 -3.77 -5.25 -10.56
CA MET A 117 -4.44 -4.60 -9.44
C MET A 117 -5.18 -3.33 -9.85
N GLU A 118 -4.60 -2.56 -10.74
CA GLU A 118 -5.25 -1.36 -11.23
C GLU A 118 -6.53 -1.69 -11.98
N VAL A 119 -6.50 -2.73 -12.81
CA VAL A 119 -7.68 -3.19 -13.53
C VAL A 119 -8.74 -3.72 -12.56
N LYS A 120 -8.35 -4.56 -11.61
CA LYS A 120 -9.28 -5.07 -10.61
C LYS A 120 -9.88 -3.97 -9.76
N PHE A 121 -9.09 -2.99 -9.41
CA PHE A 121 -9.54 -1.86 -8.63
C PHE A 121 -10.60 -1.06 -9.38
N GLN A 122 -10.39 -0.81 -10.66
CA GLN A 122 -11.36 -0.13 -11.50
C GLN A 122 -12.65 -0.92 -11.65
N GLN A 123 -12.56 -2.23 -11.74
CA GLN A 123 -13.74 -3.09 -11.86
C GLN A 123 -14.53 -3.19 -10.55
N ALA A 124 -13.87 -3.04 -9.42
CA ALA A 124 -14.53 -3.10 -8.11
C ALA A 124 -15.35 -1.85 -7.81
N ILE A 125 -15.12 -0.79 -8.53
CA ILE A 125 -15.85 0.45 -8.39
C ILE A 125 -17.03 0.48 -9.35
#